data_eb6ffbb855f2987d2c0f702e3f6515d2
#
_entry.id   eb6ffbb855f2987d2c0f702e3f6515d2
#
_cell.length_a   1.000
_cell.length_b   1.000
_cell.length_c   1.000
_cell.angle_alpha   90.00
_cell.angle_beta   90.00
_cell.angle_gamma   90.00
#
_symmetry.space_group_name_H-M   'P 1'
#
loop_
_entity.id
_entity.type
_entity.pdbx_description
1 polymer ?
#
loop_
_entity_poly.entity_id
_entity_poly.type
_entity_poly.pdbx_seq_one_letter_code
_entity_poly.pdbx_strand_id
1 'polypeptide(L)' 'MTRLDGKTYYVNPHQIEYIERNPDTTLTMLSGKKLVVREDYQTVFDRIVAYRRLIGAFKSDD' A
#
# COMPACT_ATOMS: atom_id res chain seq x y z
N MET A 1 6.44 3.98 -1.23
CA MET A 1 5.46 4.99 -0.82
C MET A 1 6.17 6.23 -0.31
N THR A 2 5.56 7.38 -0.45
CA THR A 2 6.16 8.66 -0.07
C THR A 2 5.34 9.28 1.07
N ARG A 3 5.99 9.56 2.19
CA ARG A 3 5.34 10.23 3.30
C ARG A 3 5.05 11.68 2.93
N LEU A 4 4.17 12.32 3.69
CA LEU A 4 3.83 13.72 3.43
C LEU A 4 5.03 14.65 3.53
N ASP A 5 6.05 14.28 4.33
CA ASP A 5 7.27 15.07 4.46
C ASP A 5 8.26 14.87 3.31
N GLY A 6 7.91 14.05 2.34
CA GLY A 6 8.76 13.82 1.16
C GLY A 6 9.69 12.63 1.27
N LYS A 7 9.79 11.99 2.41
CA LYS A 7 10.66 10.82 2.57
C LYS A 7 10.00 9.60 1.98
N THR A 8 10.80 8.77 1.30
CA THR A 8 10.30 7.53 0.73
C THR A 8 10.61 6.37 1.66
N TYR A 9 9.76 5.34 1.58
CA TYR A 9 9.98 4.14 2.38
C TYR A 9 9.20 2.98 1.76
N TYR A 10 9.61 1.78 2.13
CA TYR A 10 8.96 0.57 1.64
C TYR A 10 7.78 0.21 2.55
N VAL A 11 6.65 -0.09 1.94
CA VAL A 11 5.49 -0.58 2.66
C VAL A 11 5.19 -1.98 2.15
N ASN A 12 5.12 -2.94 3.07
CA ASN A 12 4.80 -4.31 2.71
C ASN A 12 3.29 -4.43 2.48
N PRO A 13 2.85 -4.68 1.24
CA PRO A 13 1.42 -4.74 0.94
C PRO A 13 0.67 -5.81 1.73
N HIS A 14 1.35 -6.87 2.15
CA HIS A 14 0.71 -7.93 2.94
C HIS A 14 0.33 -7.48 4.34
N GLN A 15 0.90 -6.37 4.81
CA GLN A 15 0.61 -5.83 6.13
C GLN A 15 -0.43 -4.74 6.10
N ILE A 16 -0.97 -4.40 4.93
CA ILE A 16 -2.01 -3.37 4.80
C ILE A 16 -3.36 -4.02 4.98
N GLU A 17 -4.14 -3.51 5.94
CA GLU A 17 -5.48 -4.01 6.18
C GLU A 17 -6.48 -3.31 5.26
N TYR A 18 -6.42 -1.98 5.22
CA TYR A 18 -7.27 -1.24 4.29
C TYR A 18 -6.68 0.13 4.00
N ILE A 19 -7.21 0.75 2.95
CA ILE A 19 -6.74 2.03 2.43
C ILE A 19 -7.91 3.00 2.43
N GLU A 20 -7.68 4.19 2.98
CA GLU A 20 -8.67 5.26 2.99
C GLU A 20 -8.13 6.45 2.21
N ARG A 21 -9.04 7.29 1.69
CA ARG A 21 -8.61 8.45 0.92
C ARG A 21 -9.25 9.76 1.35
N ASN A 22 -9.71 9.85 2.60
CA ASN A 22 -10.33 11.07 3.11
C ASN A 22 -9.55 11.59 4.29
N PRO A 23 -8.92 12.78 4.18
CA PRO A 23 -8.74 13.56 2.95
C PRO A 23 -7.55 13.09 2.12
N ASP A 24 -6.60 12.42 2.74
CA ASP A 24 -5.38 11.93 2.09
C ASP A 24 -5.38 10.41 2.08
N THR A 25 -4.55 9.83 1.20
CA THR A 25 -4.40 8.40 1.15
C THR A 25 -3.76 7.91 2.45
N THR A 26 -4.50 7.10 3.20
CA THR A 26 -4.07 6.60 4.49
C THR A 26 -4.08 5.07 4.45
N LEU A 27 -2.93 4.48 4.78
CA LEU A 27 -2.79 3.03 4.84
C LEU A 27 -2.91 2.60 6.30
N THR A 28 -3.89 1.72 6.59
CA THR A 28 -4.03 1.15 7.92
C THR A 28 -3.39 -0.22 7.91
N MET A 29 -2.34 -0.37 8.70
CA MET A 29 -1.60 -1.62 8.77
C MET A 29 -2.30 -2.61 9.70
N LEU A 30 -1.98 -3.88 9.57
CA LEU A 30 -2.55 -4.91 10.43
C LEU A 30 -2.24 -4.67 11.91
N SER A 31 -1.13 -4.01 12.18
CA SER A 31 -0.76 -3.65 13.56
C SER A 31 -1.62 -2.53 14.14
N GLY A 32 -2.46 -1.91 13.31
CA GLY A 32 -3.24 -0.75 13.71
C GLY A 32 -2.58 0.58 13.41
N LYS A 33 -1.33 0.56 12.98
CA LYS A 33 -0.61 1.77 12.63
C LYS A 33 -1.16 2.36 11.36
N LYS A 34 -1.28 3.69 11.31
CA LYS A 34 -1.76 4.40 10.13
C LYS A 34 -0.62 5.20 9.51
N LEU A 35 -0.52 5.12 8.19
CA LEU A 35 0.50 5.82 7.43
C LEU A 35 -0.18 6.68 6.38
N VAL A 36 0.13 7.98 6.36
CA VAL A 36 -0.42 8.90 5.36
C VAL A 36 0.65 9.08 4.29
N VAL A 37 0.26 8.87 3.03
CA VAL A 37 1.21 8.91 1.91
C VAL A 37 0.77 9.94 0.88
N ARG A 38 1.72 10.37 0.04
CA ARG A 38 1.46 11.35 -1.00
C ARG A 38 0.79 10.76 -2.22
N GLU A 39 1.08 9.50 -2.51
CA GLU A 39 0.50 8.83 -3.67
C GLU A 39 -1.02 8.83 -3.52
N ASP A 40 -1.73 9.04 -4.63
CA ASP A 40 -3.18 9.02 -4.57
C ASP A 40 -3.67 7.58 -4.40
N TYR A 41 -4.94 7.45 -4.05
CA TYR A 41 -5.55 6.16 -3.79
C TYR A 41 -5.36 5.19 -4.97
N GLN A 42 -5.61 5.67 -6.18
CA GLN A 42 -5.54 4.79 -7.36
C GLN A 42 -4.12 4.29 -7.60
N THR A 43 -3.13 5.17 -7.42
CA THR A 43 -1.72 4.79 -7.59
C THR A 43 -1.33 3.72 -6.59
N VAL A 44 -1.72 3.88 -5.32
CA VAL A 44 -1.42 2.89 -4.29
C VAL A 44 -2.09 1.57 -4.63
N PHE A 45 -3.35 1.62 -5.01
CA PHE A 45 -4.11 0.42 -5.35
C PHE A 45 -3.45 -0.31 -6.51
N ASP A 46 -3.06 0.41 -7.55
CA ASP A 46 -2.43 -0.19 -8.73
C ASP A 46 -1.12 -0.86 -8.37
N ARG A 47 -0.33 -0.24 -7.50
CA ARG A 47 0.94 -0.82 -7.05
C ARG A 47 0.72 -2.11 -6.27
N ILE A 48 -0.29 -2.14 -5.43
CA ILE A 48 -0.61 -3.34 -4.65
C ILE A 48 -1.05 -4.47 -5.57
N VAL A 49 -1.89 -4.17 -6.56
CA VAL A 49 -2.35 -5.16 -7.51
C VAL A 49 -1.17 -5.72 -8.30
N ALA A 50 -0.27 -4.84 -8.78
CA ALA A 50 0.91 -5.26 -9.51
C ALA A 50 1.80 -6.18 -8.66
N TYR A 51 1.99 -5.82 -7.38
CA TYR A 51 2.78 -6.63 -6.46
C TYR A 51 2.17 -8.03 -6.29
N ARG A 52 0.85 -8.07 -6.11
CA ARG A 52 0.17 -9.36 -5.90
C ARG A 52 0.20 -10.23 -7.15
N ARG A 53 0.14 -9.62 -8.32
CA ARG A 53 0.29 -10.35 -9.58
C ARG A 53 1.68 -10.94 -9.72
N LEU A 54 2.70 -10.17 -9.34
CA LEU A 54 4.06 -10.64 -9.39
C LEU A 54 4.26 -11.83 -8.47
N ILE A 55 3.76 -11.73 -7.23
CA ILE A 55 3.84 -12.82 -6.27
C ILE A 55 3.09 -14.04 -6.79
N GLY A 56 1.89 -13.81 -7.34
CA GLY A 56 1.07 -14.90 -7.87
C GLY A 56 1.73 -15.62 -9.02
N ALA A 57 2.60 -14.95 -9.77
CA ALA A 57 3.31 -15.59 -10.86
C ALA A 57 4.29 -16.64 -10.36
N PHE A 58 4.75 -16.52 -9.12
CA PHE A 58 5.68 -17.48 -8.53
C PHE A 58 4.98 -18.49 -7.63
N LYS A 59 3.74 -18.23 -7.25
CA LYS A 59 2.95 -19.14 -6.46
C LYS A 59 1.90 -19.74 -7.36
N SER A 60 2.11 -20.98 -7.76
CA SER A 60 1.26 -21.56 -8.78
C SER A 60 -0.09 -22.01 -8.27
N ASP A 61 -0.25 -22.17 -6.99
CA ASP A 61 -1.41 -22.86 -6.46
C ASP A 61 -2.29 -22.01 -5.62
N ASP A 62 -2.06 -20.81 -5.55
CA ASP A 62 -2.88 -20.04 -4.65
C ASP A 62 -3.66 -19.19 -5.06
#